data_4ffb06a89d708cef86eb0d94afb4379b
#
_entry.id   4ffb06a89d708cef86eb0d94afb4379b
#
_cell.length_a   1.000
_cell.length_b   1.000
_cell.length_c   1.000
_cell.angle_alpha   90.00
_cell.angle_beta   90.00
_cell.angle_gamma   90.00
#
_symmetry.space_group_name_H-M   'P 1'
#
loop_
_entity.id
_entity.type
_entity.pdbx_description
1 polymer ?
#
loop_
_entity_poly.entity_id
_entity_poly.type
_entity_poly.pdbx_seq_one_letter_code
_entity_poly.pdbx_strand_id
1 'polypeptide(L)'
;MRAIRPELKELDIEFAVHEDAGPAINFALNAKVGDYIGITNPGGPDPLLAPASHYYMAADPSSLPALMALIETMSPDVQGKAVIRIENESDRQIIDAPQGLEIVWLVGSVETQTQPLIDEFISWSLP
;
A
#
# COMPACT_ATOMS: atom_id res chain seq x y z
N MET A 1 2.75 -7.48 -1.99
CA MET A 1 4.23 -7.58 -2.09
C MET A 1 4.79 -6.20 -1.85
N ARG A 2 5.79 -6.08 -0.98
CA ARG A 2 6.35 -4.79 -0.57
C ARG A 2 7.64 -4.46 -1.32
N ALA A 3 8.54 -5.41 -1.47
CA ALA A 3 9.79 -5.20 -2.18
C ALA A 3 10.28 -6.48 -2.86
N ILE A 4 11.07 -6.31 -3.93
CA ILE A 4 11.77 -7.40 -4.64
C ILE A 4 13.24 -7.00 -4.74
N ARG A 5 14.12 -7.92 -4.41
CA ARG A 5 15.59 -7.81 -4.57
C ARG A 5 16.09 -8.98 -5.43
N PRO A 6 16.01 -8.88 -6.77
CA PRO A 6 16.33 -10.00 -7.67
C PRO A 6 17.77 -10.51 -7.53
N GLU A 7 18.72 -9.60 -7.29
CA GLU A 7 20.14 -9.90 -7.11
C GLU A 7 20.41 -10.75 -5.86
N LEU A 8 19.58 -10.61 -4.82
CA LEU A 8 19.63 -11.40 -3.58
C LEU A 8 18.68 -12.58 -3.61
N LYS A 9 17.81 -12.66 -4.63
CA LYS A 9 16.71 -13.65 -4.73
C LYS A 9 15.77 -13.56 -3.53
N GLU A 10 15.46 -12.34 -3.10
CA GLU A 10 14.60 -12.06 -1.97
C GLU A 10 13.39 -11.24 -2.38
N LEU A 11 12.32 -11.41 -1.63
CA LEU A 11 11.15 -10.55 -1.70
C LEU A 11 10.54 -10.36 -0.31
N ASP A 12 9.95 -9.19 -0.10
CA ASP A 12 9.21 -8.87 1.11
C ASP A 12 7.71 -8.92 0.82
N ILE A 13 6.99 -9.64 1.67
CA ILE A 13 5.54 -9.69 1.65
C ILE A 13 5.04 -9.17 3.00
N GLU A 14 4.24 -8.14 2.98
CA GLU A 14 3.53 -7.66 4.17
C GLU A 14 2.09 -8.19 4.15
N PHE A 15 1.58 -8.48 5.33
CA PHE A 15 0.24 -9.00 5.54
C PHE A 15 -0.51 -8.08 6.50
N ALA A 16 -1.73 -7.64 6.12
CA ALA A 16 -2.63 -6.99 7.05
C ALA A 16 -3.24 -8.06 7.98
N VAL A 17 -2.91 -7.98 9.25
CA VAL A 17 -3.40 -8.93 10.26
C VAL A 17 -4.73 -8.45 10.82
N HIS A 18 -5.74 -9.31 10.84
CA HIS A 18 -7.05 -9.06 11.41
C HIS A 18 -7.57 -10.30 12.14
N GLU A 19 -8.63 -10.16 12.95
CA GLU A 19 -9.14 -11.23 13.83
C GLU A 19 -9.59 -12.48 13.06
N ASP A 20 -10.21 -12.30 11.89
CA ASP A 20 -10.65 -13.42 11.02
C ASP A 20 -9.49 -13.95 10.17
N ALA A 21 -8.46 -14.45 10.81
CA ALA A 21 -7.23 -14.90 10.16
C ALA A 21 -7.49 -16.03 9.14
N GLY A 22 -7.37 -15.70 7.85
CA GLY A 22 -7.38 -16.66 6.76
C GLY A 22 -6.04 -17.41 6.61
N PRO A 23 -5.93 -18.33 5.64
CA PRO A 23 -4.71 -19.14 5.43
C PRO A 23 -3.43 -18.30 5.27
N ALA A 24 -3.50 -17.16 4.59
CA ALA A 24 -2.34 -16.29 4.36
C ALA A 24 -1.83 -15.66 5.67
N ILE A 25 -2.73 -15.15 6.51
CA ILE A 25 -2.37 -14.58 7.82
C ILE A 25 -1.82 -15.69 8.74
N ASN A 26 -2.49 -16.85 8.76
CA ASN A 26 -2.01 -17.98 9.55
C ASN A 26 -0.60 -18.42 9.12
N PHE A 27 -0.31 -18.43 7.82
CA PHE A 27 1.04 -18.69 7.33
C PHE A 27 2.00 -17.61 7.83
N ALA A 28 1.68 -16.33 7.66
CA ALA A 28 2.56 -15.21 8.05
C ALA A 28 2.91 -15.24 9.54
N LEU A 29 1.94 -15.56 10.41
CA LEU A 29 2.14 -15.61 11.86
C LEU A 29 2.91 -16.84 12.35
N ASN A 30 2.92 -17.94 11.61
CA ASN A 30 3.49 -19.22 12.04
C ASN A 30 4.67 -19.70 11.19
N ALA A 31 4.97 -19.05 10.06
CA ALA A 31 6.04 -19.43 9.15
C ALA A 31 7.41 -19.44 9.85
N LYS A 32 8.22 -20.40 9.48
CA LYS A 32 9.58 -20.61 10.00
C LYS A 32 10.55 -20.70 8.83
N VAL A 33 11.80 -20.41 9.11
CA VAL A 33 12.88 -20.61 8.14
C VAL A 33 12.89 -22.07 7.65
N GLY A 34 12.80 -22.24 6.34
CA GLY A 34 12.69 -23.54 5.69
C GLY A 34 11.28 -23.90 5.22
N ASP A 35 10.25 -23.14 5.60
CA ASP A 35 8.91 -23.33 5.05
C ASP A 35 8.82 -22.84 3.61
N TYR A 36 7.90 -23.41 2.84
CA TYR A 36 7.70 -23.09 1.43
C TYR A 36 6.41 -22.33 1.20
N ILE A 37 6.47 -21.31 0.33
CA ILE A 37 5.30 -20.61 -0.19
C ILE A 37 5.31 -20.64 -1.71
N GLY A 38 4.17 -20.91 -2.33
CA GLY A 38 3.99 -20.81 -3.77
C GLY A 38 3.61 -19.39 -4.15
N ILE A 39 4.31 -18.81 -5.14
CA ILE A 39 4.02 -17.48 -5.67
C ILE A 39 3.81 -17.61 -7.17
N THR A 40 2.69 -17.07 -7.66
CA THR A 40 2.42 -16.96 -9.10
C THR A 40 3.01 -15.64 -9.64
N ASN A 41 3.21 -15.58 -10.94
CA ASN A 41 3.55 -14.31 -11.57
C ASN A 41 2.50 -13.26 -11.26
N PRO A 42 2.91 -12.00 -11.02
CA PRO A 42 1.96 -10.90 -10.86
C PRO A 42 1.10 -10.76 -12.12
N GLY A 43 -0.20 -10.57 -11.93
CA GLY A 43 -1.12 -10.19 -12.99
C GLY A 43 -1.32 -8.68 -13.00
N GLY A 44 -1.84 -8.16 -14.11
CA GLY A 44 -2.18 -6.75 -14.25
C GLY A 44 -1.47 -6.07 -15.42
N PRO A 45 -1.74 -4.78 -15.63
CA PRO A 45 -1.05 -4.01 -16.67
C PRO A 45 0.43 -3.82 -16.36
N ASP A 46 1.24 -3.65 -17.41
CA ASP A 46 2.65 -3.28 -17.30
C ASP A 46 2.91 -2.07 -18.21
N PRO A 47 3.24 -0.89 -17.68
CA PRO A 47 3.38 -0.59 -16.25
C PRO A 47 2.05 -0.60 -15.48
N LEU A 48 2.10 -0.90 -14.19
CA LEU A 48 0.90 -0.92 -13.34
C LEU A 48 0.24 0.45 -13.23
N LEU A 49 1.04 1.53 -13.22
CA LEU A 49 0.57 2.91 -13.31
C LEU A 49 0.81 3.45 -14.71
N ALA A 50 -0.24 3.91 -15.37
CA ALA A 50 -0.09 4.69 -16.60
C ALA A 50 0.69 5.98 -16.29
N PRO A 51 1.63 6.41 -17.15
CA PRO A 51 2.36 7.66 -16.94
C PRO A 51 1.42 8.87 -16.85
N ALA A 52 1.55 9.62 -15.77
CA ALA A 52 0.79 10.84 -15.52
C ALA A 52 1.62 11.82 -14.69
N SER A 53 1.27 13.11 -14.72
CA SER A 53 1.86 14.12 -13.86
C SER A 53 1.17 14.23 -12.50
N HIS A 54 -0.07 13.74 -12.40
CA HIS A 54 -0.89 13.79 -11.19
C HIS A 54 -1.49 12.43 -10.90
N TYR A 55 -1.41 12.02 -9.63
CA TYR A 55 -2.03 10.79 -9.15
C TYR A 55 -2.89 11.08 -7.92
N TYR A 56 -4.05 10.43 -7.90
CA TYR A 56 -4.94 10.41 -6.74
C TYR A 56 -5.14 8.95 -6.34
N MET A 57 -4.74 8.62 -5.12
CA MET A 57 -4.66 7.24 -4.67
C MET A 57 -5.32 7.07 -3.31
N ALA A 58 -5.86 5.89 -3.07
CA ALA A 58 -6.39 5.52 -1.77
C ALA A 58 -5.92 4.11 -1.40
N ALA A 59 -5.65 3.89 -0.14
CA ALA A 59 -5.27 2.58 0.38
C ALA A 59 -5.86 2.30 1.78
N ASP A 60 -6.05 1.04 2.03
CA ASP A 60 -6.30 0.45 3.34
C ASP A 60 -5.09 -0.40 3.77
N PRO A 61 -5.08 -1.03 4.97
CA PRO A 61 -3.95 -1.83 5.42
C PRO A 61 -3.54 -2.95 4.46
N SER A 62 -4.51 -3.52 3.71
CA SER A 62 -4.24 -4.62 2.78
C SER A 62 -3.56 -4.16 1.49
N SER A 63 -3.83 -2.95 1.05
CA SER A 63 -3.29 -2.34 -0.17
C SER A 63 -2.08 -1.43 0.09
N LEU A 64 -1.84 -1.03 1.34
CA LEU A 64 -0.74 -0.14 1.72
C LEU A 64 0.64 -0.60 1.22
N PRO A 65 1.05 -1.88 1.34
CA PRO A 65 2.38 -2.31 0.86
C PRO A 65 2.57 -2.12 -0.64
N ALA A 66 1.50 -2.34 -1.41
CA ALA A 66 1.52 -2.14 -2.86
C ALA A 66 1.56 -0.65 -3.22
N LEU A 67 0.76 0.17 -2.52
CA LEU A 67 0.78 1.62 -2.70
C LEU A 67 2.15 2.22 -2.41
N MET A 68 2.79 1.83 -1.31
CA MET A 68 4.14 2.29 -0.95
C MET A 68 5.16 1.93 -2.03
N ALA A 69 5.14 0.67 -2.49
CA ALA A 69 6.04 0.22 -3.56
C ALA A 69 5.85 1.01 -4.86
N LEU A 70 4.61 1.40 -5.18
CA LEU A 70 4.32 2.24 -6.35
C LEU A 70 4.83 3.67 -6.17
N ILE A 71 4.56 4.30 -5.01
CA ILE A 71 4.99 5.68 -4.72
C ILE A 71 6.51 5.80 -4.80
N GLU A 72 7.25 4.84 -4.27
CA GLU A 72 8.72 4.82 -4.27
C GLU A 72 9.33 4.71 -5.69
N THR A 73 8.53 4.31 -6.68
CA THR A 73 8.97 4.25 -8.10
C THR A 73 8.56 5.47 -8.93
N MET A 74 7.82 6.41 -8.36
CA MET A 74 7.33 7.59 -9.07
C MET A 74 8.44 8.57 -9.41
N SER A 75 8.23 9.33 -10.49
CA SER A 75 9.11 10.46 -10.82
C SER A 75 9.06 11.52 -9.71
N PRO A 76 10.18 12.18 -9.38
CA PRO A 76 10.21 13.27 -8.39
C PRO A 76 9.27 14.44 -8.69
N ASP A 77 8.88 14.61 -9.96
CA ASP A 77 8.02 15.71 -10.43
C ASP A 77 6.52 15.42 -10.27
N VAL A 78 6.16 14.22 -9.82
CA VAL A 78 4.76 13.82 -9.63
C VAL A 78 4.09 14.69 -8.57
N GLN A 79 2.86 15.08 -8.87
CA GLN A 79 1.97 15.83 -7.99
C GLN A 79 0.76 14.96 -7.61
N GLY A 80 0.07 15.32 -6.55
CA GLY A 80 -1.19 14.67 -6.20
C GLY A 80 -1.36 14.36 -4.74
N LYS A 81 -2.20 13.36 -4.45
CA LYS A 81 -2.52 12.96 -3.07
C LYS A 81 -2.69 11.46 -2.95
N ALA A 82 -2.30 10.93 -1.81
CA ALA A 82 -2.62 9.57 -1.39
C ALA A 82 -3.29 9.61 -0.02
N VAL A 83 -4.51 9.09 0.10
CA VAL A 83 -5.20 8.92 1.37
C VAL A 83 -5.07 7.48 1.83
N ILE A 84 -4.60 7.28 3.03
CA ILE A 84 -4.25 5.96 3.58
C ILE A 84 -4.99 5.78 4.90
N ARG A 85 -5.85 4.77 4.97
CA ARG A 85 -6.47 4.35 6.22
C ARG A 85 -5.59 3.31 6.92
N ILE A 86 -5.41 3.47 8.21
CA ILE A 86 -4.76 2.50 9.11
C ILE A 86 -5.60 2.30 10.36
N GLU A 87 -5.42 1.17 11.04
CA GLU A 87 -6.18 0.87 12.27
C GLU A 87 -5.66 1.69 13.45
N ASN A 88 -4.35 1.74 13.64
CA ASN A 88 -3.70 2.38 14.76
C ASN A 88 -2.60 3.33 14.30
N GLU A 89 -2.29 4.33 15.08
CA GLU A 89 -1.19 5.27 14.78
C GLU A 89 0.18 4.55 14.67
N SER A 90 0.36 3.44 15.38
CA SER A 90 1.56 2.61 15.29
C SER A 90 1.76 1.94 13.93
N ASP A 91 0.70 1.86 13.11
CA ASP A 91 0.75 1.25 11.77
C ASP A 91 1.24 2.25 10.70
N ARG A 92 1.41 3.51 11.07
CA ARG A 92 1.94 4.55 10.19
C ARG A 92 3.38 4.21 9.80
N GLN A 93 3.65 4.25 8.51
CA GLN A 93 4.97 3.96 7.95
C GLN A 93 5.59 5.21 7.32
N ILE A 94 6.91 5.23 7.24
CA ILE A 94 7.65 6.25 6.49
C ILE A 94 7.58 5.85 5.01
N ILE A 95 7.12 6.77 4.17
CA ILE A 95 7.02 6.58 2.72
C ILE A 95 7.98 7.56 2.06
N ASP A 96 8.90 7.05 1.25
CA ASP A 96 9.75 7.87 0.39
C ASP A 96 8.95 8.31 -0.84
N ALA A 97 8.33 9.48 -0.73
CA ALA A 97 7.39 9.99 -1.72
C ALA A 97 7.93 11.23 -2.43
N PRO A 98 7.53 11.47 -3.71
CA PRO A 98 7.78 12.73 -4.38
C PRO A 98 7.29 13.93 -3.55
N GLN A 99 8.02 15.04 -3.56
CA GLN A 99 7.70 16.22 -2.75
C GLN A 99 6.31 16.81 -3.07
N GLY A 100 5.83 16.63 -4.29
CA GLY A 100 4.53 17.10 -4.74
C GLY A 100 3.36 16.17 -4.40
N LEU A 101 3.63 14.99 -3.81
CA LEU A 101 2.61 14.03 -3.43
C LEU A 101 2.28 14.16 -1.94
N GLU A 102 1.11 14.69 -1.64
CA GLU A 102 0.60 14.80 -0.27
C GLU A 102 0.13 13.43 0.25
N ILE A 103 0.59 13.03 1.43
CA ILE A 103 0.15 11.80 2.09
C ILE A 103 -0.78 12.14 3.27
N VAL A 104 -2.03 11.71 3.17
CA VAL A 104 -3.05 11.89 4.22
C VAL A 104 -3.30 10.57 4.92
N TRP A 105 -3.13 10.54 6.23
CA TRP A 105 -3.38 9.37 7.05
C TRP A 105 -4.69 9.51 7.82
N LEU A 106 -5.56 8.52 7.68
CA LEU A 106 -6.79 8.37 8.44
C LEU A 106 -6.64 7.19 9.41
N VAL A 107 -6.75 7.46 10.69
CA VAL A 107 -6.54 6.45 11.75
C VAL A 107 -7.86 6.04 12.35
N GLY A 108 -8.17 4.77 12.32
CA GLY A 108 -9.38 4.18 12.89
C GLY A 108 -9.93 3.00 12.08
N SER A 109 -11.01 2.42 12.61
CA SER A 109 -11.64 1.25 11.99
C SER A 109 -12.31 1.58 10.64
N VAL A 110 -12.67 0.53 9.89
CA VAL A 110 -13.43 0.65 8.65
C VAL A 110 -14.71 1.44 8.88
N GLU A 111 -15.44 1.14 9.96
CA GLU A 111 -16.73 1.77 10.27
C GLU A 111 -16.60 3.27 10.52
N THR A 112 -15.49 3.70 11.12
CA THR A 112 -15.28 5.11 11.48
C THR A 112 -14.59 5.92 10.39
N GLN A 113 -13.79 5.29 9.54
CA GLN A 113 -12.94 5.99 8.55
C GLN A 113 -13.38 5.81 7.09
N THR A 114 -14.39 4.99 6.79
CA THR A 114 -14.86 4.86 5.40
C THR A 114 -15.40 6.18 4.86
N GLN A 115 -16.29 6.86 5.60
CA GLN A 115 -16.84 8.12 5.14
C GLN A 115 -15.78 9.24 5.08
N PRO A 116 -14.92 9.44 6.10
CA PRO A 116 -13.80 10.38 6.00
C PRO A 116 -12.87 10.12 4.81
N LEU A 117 -12.59 8.85 4.47
CA LEU A 117 -11.78 8.51 3.30
C LEU A 117 -12.47 8.93 1.99
N ILE A 118 -13.77 8.65 1.87
CA ILE A 118 -14.57 9.06 0.71
C ILE A 118 -14.61 10.59 0.61
N ASP A 119 -14.86 11.28 1.71
CA ASP A 119 -14.96 12.74 1.76
C ASP A 119 -13.63 13.40 1.38
N GLU A 120 -12.52 12.87 1.90
CA GLU A 120 -11.17 13.32 1.54
C GLU A 120 -10.91 13.12 0.05
N PHE A 121 -11.25 11.93 -0.50
CA PHE A 121 -11.05 11.62 -1.91
C PHE A 121 -11.90 12.51 -2.83
N ILE A 122 -13.16 12.75 -2.48
CA ILE A 122 -14.07 13.60 -3.28
C ILE A 122 -13.69 15.08 -3.21
N SER A 123 -13.08 15.52 -2.09
CA SER A 123 -12.65 16.92 -1.92
C SER A 123 -11.50 17.31 -2.86
N TRP A 124 -10.85 16.36 -3.47
CA TRP A 124 -9.72 16.62 -4.36
C TRP A 124 -10.18 17.30 -5.64
N SER A 125 -9.66 18.49 -5.88
CA SER A 125 -9.87 19.18 -7.14
C SER A 125 -8.87 18.64 -8.16
N LEU A 126 -9.38 18.14 -9.28
CA LEU A 126 -8.52 17.87 -10.43
C LEU A 126 -7.95 19.18 -10.97
N PRO A 127 -6.69 19.23 -11.39
CA PRO A 127 -6.07 20.41 -11.99
C PRO A 127 -6.70 20.79 -13.31
#